data_a8ba6b50d652a025648dd55e15e4bd08
#
_entry.id   a8ba6b50d652a025648dd55e15e4bd08
#
_cell.length_a   1.000
_cell.length_b   1.000
_cell.length_c   1.000
_cell.angle_alpha   90.00
_cell.angle_beta   90.00
_cell.angle_gamma   90.00
#
_symmetry.space_group_name_H-M   'P 1'
#
loop_
_entity.id
_entity.type
_entity.pdbx_description
1 polymer ?
#
loop_
_entity_poly.entity_id
_entity_poly.type
_entity_poly.pdbx_seq_one_letter_code
_entity_poly.pdbx_strand_id
1 'polypeptide(L)'
;PSVLVSVPSELSQRQRELWQQAFLNCGVRKVEFISNLEVLQEENPCFLVHSGHSYTEIHICAYDKVFVSKTIYYAGAQVDEQIQRIVYMKTGYFITKVDAAHLKEMASHAFKYKKNSLLMCYGFDSRQNLHPIQIESSIVWPAIEMVSSQISLWVKHCFDTLPASLQEYFLMHGIELSGGMADCFGPSQFISQNISCPVLCTKRGQYDMIDALKGVKSA
;
A
#
# COMPACT_ATOMS: atom_id res chain seq x y z
N PRO A 1 26.65 -10.58 -11.26
CA PRO A 1 25.60 -11.08 -10.37
C PRO A 1 24.32 -11.31 -11.15
N SER A 2 23.42 -12.18 -10.62
CA SER A 2 22.03 -12.31 -11.07
C SER A 2 21.12 -11.63 -10.04
N VAL A 3 20.00 -11.10 -10.51
CA VAL A 3 19.03 -10.37 -9.68
C VAL A 3 17.63 -10.91 -9.97
N LEU A 4 16.89 -11.19 -8.91
CA LEU A 4 15.44 -11.45 -8.95
C LEU A 4 14.72 -10.15 -8.54
N VAL A 5 13.80 -9.70 -9.39
CA VAL A 5 13.07 -8.44 -9.19
C VAL A 5 11.59 -8.74 -9.07
N SER A 6 11.02 -8.40 -7.92
CA SER A 6 9.57 -8.44 -7.74
C SER A 6 8.93 -7.21 -8.38
N VAL A 7 7.89 -7.43 -9.17
CA VAL A 7 7.24 -6.39 -9.99
C VAL A 7 5.72 -6.50 -9.90
N PRO A 8 4.99 -5.40 -10.17
CA PRO A 8 3.54 -5.44 -10.28
C PRO A 8 3.08 -6.44 -11.35
N SER A 9 1.96 -7.09 -11.11
CA SER A 9 1.38 -8.09 -12.02
C SER A 9 1.07 -7.51 -13.40
N GLU A 10 0.64 -6.26 -13.45
CA GLU A 10 0.27 -5.53 -14.68
C GLU A 10 1.45 -4.77 -15.32
N LEU A 11 2.70 -5.15 -15.03
CA LEU A 11 3.84 -4.50 -15.64
C LEU A 11 3.87 -4.80 -17.14
N SER A 12 3.82 -3.75 -17.98
CA SER A 12 3.85 -3.88 -19.44
C SER A 12 5.20 -4.42 -19.92
N GLN A 13 5.20 -5.08 -21.10
CA GLN A 13 6.41 -5.59 -21.73
C GLN A 13 7.48 -4.49 -21.90
N ARG A 14 7.08 -3.28 -22.32
CA ARG A 14 7.97 -2.13 -22.46
C ARG A 14 8.62 -1.72 -21.13
N GLN A 15 7.86 -1.73 -20.05
CA GLN A 15 8.40 -1.43 -18.72
C GLN A 15 9.38 -2.50 -18.26
N ARG A 16 9.08 -3.80 -18.50
CA ARG A 16 10.02 -4.91 -18.22
C ARG A 16 11.34 -4.72 -18.95
N GLU A 17 11.29 -4.41 -20.24
CA GLU A 17 12.48 -4.17 -21.07
C GLU A 17 13.31 -2.98 -20.56
N LEU A 18 12.67 -1.87 -20.18
CA LEU A 18 13.35 -0.72 -19.61
C LEU A 18 14.04 -1.06 -18.27
N TRP A 19 13.37 -1.79 -17.39
CA TRP A 19 13.94 -2.24 -16.13
C TRP A 19 15.12 -3.21 -16.37
N GLN A 20 14.93 -4.18 -17.25
CA GLN A 20 15.99 -5.12 -17.63
C GLN A 20 17.23 -4.40 -18.15
N GLN A 21 17.04 -3.46 -19.07
CA GLN A 21 18.15 -2.67 -19.61
C GLN A 21 18.87 -1.85 -18.53
N ALA A 22 18.12 -1.25 -17.61
CA ALA A 22 18.70 -0.50 -16.49
C ALA A 22 19.60 -1.38 -15.61
N PHE A 23 19.14 -2.59 -15.25
CA PHE A 23 19.94 -3.54 -14.47
C PHE A 23 21.18 -4.03 -15.22
N LEU A 24 21.03 -4.34 -16.52
CA LEU A 24 22.17 -4.76 -17.37
C LEU A 24 23.22 -3.65 -17.46
N ASN A 25 22.81 -2.40 -17.61
CA ASN A 25 23.72 -1.24 -17.62
C ASN A 25 24.46 -1.05 -16.28
N CYS A 26 23.89 -1.51 -15.17
CA CYS A 26 24.55 -1.56 -13.86
C CYS A 26 25.47 -2.77 -13.67
N GLY A 27 25.72 -3.58 -14.71
CA GLY A 27 26.63 -4.73 -14.66
C GLY A 27 26.01 -6.02 -14.12
N VAL A 28 24.66 -6.09 -14.01
CA VAL A 28 23.94 -7.33 -13.72
C VAL A 28 23.99 -8.25 -14.96
N ARG A 29 24.26 -9.55 -14.78
CA ARG A 29 24.37 -10.51 -15.89
C ARG A 29 23.03 -11.15 -16.26
N LYS A 30 22.17 -11.36 -15.28
CA LYS A 30 20.86 -12.00 -15.47
C LYS A 30 19.83 -11.27 -14.59
N VAL A 31 18.70 -10.91 -15.18
CA VAL A 31 17.56 -10.32 -14.48
C VAL A 31 16.36 -11.23 -14.67
N GLU A 32 15.76 -11.65 -13.57
CA GLU A 32 14.51 -12.41 -13.54
C GLU A 32 13.44 -11.55 -12.89
N PHE A 33 12.24 -11.57 -13.46
CA PHE A 33 11.08 -10.86 -12.92
C PHE A 33 10.06 -11.86 -12.38
N ILE A 34 9.59 -11.61 -11.17
CA ILE A 34 8.52 -12.36 -10.54
C ILE A 34 7.41 -11.38 -10.14
N SER A 35 6.15 -11.78 -10.27
CA SER A 35 5.04 -10.96 -9.82
C SER A 35 5.02 -10.86 -8.29
N ASN A 36 4.71 -9.66 -7.75
CA ASN A 36 4.50 -9.47 -6.32
C ASN A 36 3.47 -10.46 -5.77
N LEU A 37 2.42 -10.72 -6.54
CA LEU A 37 1.34 -11.61 -6.12
C LEU A 37 1.76 -13.07 -6.06
N GLU A 38 2.59 -13.53 -7.02
CA GLU A 38 3.17 -14.89 -6.99
C GLU A 38 4.07 -15.10 -5.77
N VAL A 39 4.76 -14.04 -5.34
CA VAL A 39 5.65 -14.08 -4.16
C VAL A 39 4.86 -14.12 -2.86
N LEU A 40 3.73 -13.39 -2.79
CA LEU A 40 2.96 -13.21 -1.56
C LEU A 40 1.83 -14.23 -1.39
N GLN A 41 1.46 -14.94 -2.45
CA GLN A 41 0.37 -15.92 -2.38
C GLN A 41 0.81 -17.17 -1.61
N GLU A 42 0.23 -17.37 -0.42
CA GLU A 42 0.50 -18.54 0.43
C GLU A 42 -0.60 -19.61 0.36
N GLU A 43 -1.85 -19.20 0.16
CA GLU A 43 -3.04 -20.07 0.24
C GLU A 43 -3.90 -20.03 -1.03
N ASN A 44 -4.76 -21.04 -1.20
CA ASN A 44 -5.74 -21.13 -2.27
C ASN A 44 -7.03 -21.76 -1.74
N PRO A 45 -8.19 -21.07 -1.63
CA PRO A 45 -8.48 -19.72 -2.15
C PRO A 45 -7.78 -18.59 -1.39
N CYS A 46 -7.36 -17.53 -2.11
CA CYS A 46 -6.81 -16.33 -1.50
C CYS A 46 -7.48 -15.05 -2.01
N PHE A 47 -7.63 -14.07 -1.13
CA PHE A 47 -7.98 -12.70 -1.45
C PHE A 47 -6.91 -11.80 -0.83
N LEU A 48 -5.93 -11.41 -1.63
CA LEU A 48 -4.79 -10.61 -1.23
C LEU A 48 -4.95 -9.17 -1.72
N VAL A 49 -4.76 -8.22 -0.80
CA VAL A 49 -4.62 -6.80 -1.08
C VAL A 49 -3.22 -6.37 -0.66
N HIS A 50 -2.34 -6.16 -1.62
CA HIS A 50 -1.00 -5.65 -1.35
C HIS A 50 -0.96 -4.14 -1.59
N SER A 51 -0.88 -3.33 -0.52
CA SER A 51 -0.89 -1.87 -0.59
C SER A 51 0.46 -1.29 -0.15
N GLY A 52 1.24 -0.86 -1.12
CA GLY A 52 2.57 -0.31 -0.94
C GLY A 52 2.60 1.22 -0.87
N HIS A 53 3.70 1.79 -1.36
CA HIS A 53 3.87 3.24 -1.47
C HIS A 53 3.21 3.81 -2.73
N SER A 54 3.43 3.21 -3.90
CA SER A 54 3.05 3.79 -5.20
C SER A 54 1.73 3.25 -5.75
N TYR A 55 1.36 2.04 -5.41
CA TYR A 55 0.16 1.36 -5.92
C TYR A 55 -0.36 0.33 -4.93
N THR A 56 -1.60 -0.09 -5.14
CA THR A 56 -2.24 -1.22 -4.46
C THR A 56 -2.61 -2.27 -5.50
N GLU A 57 -2.26 -3.52 -5.25
CA GLU A 57 -2.66 -4.67 -6.04
C GLU A 57 -3.74 -5.45 -5.31
N ILE A 58 -4.75 -5.89 -6.05
CA ILE A 58 -5.85 -6.72 -5.58
C ILE A 58 -5.80 -8.01 -6.37
N HIS A 59 -5.62 -9.12 -5.68
CA HIS A 59 -5.54 -10.45 -6.27
C HIS A 59 -6.53 -11.40 -5.61
N ILE A 60 -7.31 -12.07 -6.42
CA ILE A 60 -8.26 -13.08 -5.95
C ILE A 60 -8.09 -14.32 -6.80
N CYS A 61 -7.71 -15.41 -6.17
CA CYS A 61 -7.63 -16.71 -6.83
C CYS A 61 -8.34 -17.79 -6.02
N ALA A 62 -8.84 -18.78 -6.72
CA ALA A 62 -9.42 -19.97 -6.15
C ALA A 62 -9.41 -21.10 -7.19
N TYR A 63 -9.24 -22.35 -6.74
CA TYR A 63 -9.28 -23.53 -7.61
C TYR A 63 -8.33 -23.41 -8.82
N ASP A 64 -7.12 -22.92 -8.58
CA ASP A 64 -6.07 -22.67 -9.59
C ASP A 64 -6.47 -21.68 -10.71
N LYS A 65 -7.48 -20.86 -10.45
CA LYS A 65 -7.93 -19.79 -11.36
C LYS A 65 -7.78 -18.42 -10.71
N VAL A 66 -7.31 -17.48 -11.49
CA VAL A 66 -7.30 -16.06 -11.13
C VAL A 66 -8.66 -15.48 -11.52
N PHE A 67 -9.42 -14.99 -10.52
CA PHE A 67 -10.70 -14.30 -10.72
C PHE A 67 -10.48 -12.80 -10.91
N VAL A 68 -9.56 -12.23 -10.14
CA VAL A 68 -9.20 -10.81 -10.20
C VAL A 68 -7.68 -10.68 -10.07
N SER A 69 -7.11 -9.86 -10.94
CA SER A 69 -5.77 -9.31 -10.78
C SER A 69 -5.85 -7.86 -11.21
N LYS A 70 -5.73 -6.92 -10.27
CA LYS A 70 -5.98 -5.49 -10.51
C LYS A 70 -4.96 -4.63 -9.79
N THR A 71 -4.37 -3.69 -10.53
CA THR A 71 -3.50 -2.64 -9.96
C THR A 71 -4.23 -1.30 -9.95
N ILE A 72 -4.22 -0.62 -8.83
CA ILE A 72 -4.77 0.73 -8.66
C ILE A 72 -3.70 1.67 -8.10
N TYR A 73 -3.75 2.94 -8.48
CA TYR A 73 -2.76 3.95 -8.07
C TYR A 73 -3.24 4.78 -6.87
N TYR A 74 -3.90 4.10 -5.91
CA TYR A 74 -4.22 4.63 -4.59
C TYR A 74 -3.40 3.86 -3.56
N ALA A 75 -2.44 4.54 -2.91
CA ALA A 75 -1.49 3.93 -1.98
C ALA A 75 -0.83 5.00 -1.09
N GLY A 76 0.27 4.67 -0.42
CA GLY A 76 0.94 5.55 0.53
C GLY A 76 1.37 6.90 -0.04
N ALA A 77 1.81 6.95 -1.31
CA ALA A 77 2.25 8.19 -1.96
C ALA A 77 1.12 9.23 -2.08
N GLN A 78 -0.10 8.78 -2.41
CA GLN A 78 -1.26 9.67 -2.50
C GLN A 78 -1.64 10.24 -1.13
N VAL A 79 -1.46 9.46 -0.05
CA VAL A 79 -1.63 9.98 1.31
C VAL A 79 -0.61 11.07 1.60
N ASP A 80 0.67 10.83 1.29
CA ASP A 80 1.75 11.77 1.52
C ASP A 80 1.53 13.09 0.77
N GLU A 81 1.11 13.02 -0.49
CA GLU A 81 0.79 14.19 -1.32
C GLU A 81 -0.40 15.00 -0.74
N GLN A 82 -1.43 14.32 -0.26
CA GLN A 82 -2.57 14.99 0.38
C GLN A 82 -2.16 15.64 1.72
N ILE A 83 -1.30 14.99 2.50
CA ILE A 83 -0.77 15.57 3.74
C ILE A 83 0.04 16.84 3.42
N GLN A 84 0.93 16.81 2.43
CA GLN A 84 1.68 17.99 2.01
C GLN A 84 0.74 19.15 1.66
N ARG A 85 -0.33 18.86 0.90
CA ARG A 85 -1.33 19.87 0.51
C ARG A 85 -2.09 20.42 1.73
N ILE A 86 -2.53 19.55 2.63
CA ILE A 86 -3.28 19.95 3.83
C ILE A 86 -2.40 20.81 4.75
N VAL A 87 -1.16 20.40 4.98
CA VAL A 87 -0.21 21.15 5.80
C VAL A 87 0.02 22.53 5.19
N TYR A 88 0.29 22.61 3.88
CA TYR A 88 0.46 23.90 3.21
C TYR A 88 -0.78 24.81 3.34
N MET A 89 -1.97 24.28 3.11
CA MET A 89 -3.20 25.07 3.23
C MET A 89 -3.45 25.58 4.66
N LYS A 90 -3.04 24.82 5.66
CA LYS A 90 -3.27 25.18 7.08
C LYS A 90 -2.19 26.08 7.66
N THR A 91 -0.95 25.95 7.22
CA THR A 91 0.22 26.59 7.85
C THR A 91 0.94 27.56 6.93
N GLY A 92 0.76 27.46 5.62
CA GLY A 92 1.54 28.20 4.61
C GLY A 92 2.95 27.66 4.39
N TYR A 93 3.34 26.55 5.03
CA TYR A 93 4.65 25.95 4.91
C TYR A 93 4.65 24.71 4.02
N PHE A 94 5.68 24.53 3.22
CA PHE A 94 5.93 23.31 2.44
C PHE A 94 6.68 22.30 3.28
N ILE A 95 6.23 21.05 3.29
CA ILE A 95 6.92 19.94 3.94
C ILE A 95 7.47 18.95 2.90
N THR A 96 8.51 18.21 3.26
CA THR A 96 9.07 17.17 2.39
C THR A 96 8.14 15.95 2.33
N LYS A 97 8.34 15.06 1.34
CA LYS A 97 7.65 13.76 1.30
C LYS A 97 7.99 12.88 2.51
N VAL A 98 9.21 13.00 3.02
CA VAL A 98 9.66 12.26 4.22
C VAL A 98 8.90 12.74 5.45
N ASP A 99 8.74 14.06 5.63
CA ASP A 99 7.95 14.61 6.73
C ASP A 99 6.47 14.23 6.61
N ALA A 100 5.92 14.22 5.40
CA ALA A 100 4.54 13.81 5.16
C ALA A 100 4.33 12.33 5.51
N ALA A 101 5.24 11.44 5.12
CA ALA A 101 5.20 10.03 5.49
C ALA A 101 5.29 9.84 7.01
N HIS A 102 6.15 10.59 7.69
CA HIS A 102 6.26 10.57 9.14
C HIS A 102 4.98 11.06 9.83
N LEU A 103 4.38 12.16 9.34
CA LEU A 103 3.09 12.65 9.83
C LEU A 103 1.96 11.62 9.64
N LYS A 104 1.95 10.90 8.52
CA LYS A 104 1.01 9.80 8.25
C LYS A 104 1.12 8.71 9.32
N GLU A 105 2.33 8.23 9.61
CA GLU A 105 2.58 7.19 10.60
C GLU A 105 2.13 7.63 11.99
N MET A 106 2.53 8.84 12.41
CA MET A 106 2.14 9.40 13.72
C MET A 106 0.63 9.60 13.83
N ALA A 107 -0.03 10.13 12.78
CA ALA A 107 -1.48 10.33 12.79
C ALA A 107 -2.22 9.00 12.82
N SER A 108 -1.78 8.02 12.01
CA SER A 108 -2.30 6.65 12.02
C SER A 108 -2.25 6.03 13.42
N HIS A 109 -1.10 6.13 14.08
CA HIS A 109 -0.94 5.66 15.44
C HIS A 109 -1.86 6.38 16.44
N ALA A 110 -1.97 7.72 16.35
CA ALA A 110 -2.85 8.50 17.21
C ALA A 110 -4.31 8.06 17.07
N PHE A 111 -4.80 7.85 15.86
CA PHE A 111 -6.17 7.40 15.59
C PHE A 111 -6.43 5.97 16.06
N LYS A 112 -5.48 5.07 15.89
CA LYS A 112 -5.58 3.70 16.42
C LYS A 112 -5.90 3.68 17.92
N TYR A 113 -5.33 4.62 18.67
CA TYR A 113 -5.55 4.75 20.12
C TYR A 113 -6.59 5.81 20.49
N LYS A 114 -7.38 6.31 19.53
CA LYS A 114 -8.42 7.32 19.72
C LYS A 114 -7.91 8.59 20.42
N LYS A 115 -6.69 9.01 20.10
CA LYS A 115 -6.06 10.21 20.65
C LYS A 115 -5.94 11.27 19.57
N ASN A 116 -6.29 12.52 19.89
CA ASN A 116 -5.86 13.66 19.09
C ASN A 116 -4.51 14.13 19.64
N SER A 117 -3.46 13.96 18.85
CA SER A 117 -2.08 14.25 19.25
C SER A 117 -1.53 15.41 18.46
N LEU A 118 -0.72 16.25 19.10
CA LEU A 118 0.04 17.29 18.44
C LEU A 118 1.27 16.65 17.79
N LEU A 119 1.37 16.75 16.48
CA LEU A 119 2.44 16.20 15.67
C LEU A 119 3.44 17.29 15.33
N MET A 120 4.72 16.93 15.28
CA MET A 120 5.82 17.85 15.00
C MET A 120 6.49 17.46 13.68
N CYS A 121 6.74 18.44 12.83
CA CYS A 121 7.57 18.31 11.64
C CYS A 121 8.30 19.61 11.34
N TYR A 122 9.07 19.63 10.27
CA TYR A 122 9.69 20.84 9.76
C TYR A 122 9.11 21.20 8.39
N GLY A 123 8.99 22.51 8.15
CA GLY A 123 8.50 23.01 6.87
C GLY A 123 9.27 24.25 6.42
N PHE A 124 9.21 24.53 5.13
CA PHE A 124 9.88 25.63 4.47
C PHE A 124 8.88 26.74 4.15
N ASP A 125 9.24 27.97 4.45
CA ASP A 125 8.50 29.14 3.97
C ASP A 125 8.77 29.40 2.46
N SER A 126 8.15 30.42 1.90
CA SER A 126 8.34 30.83 0.50
C SER A 126 9.78 31.30 0.18
N ARG A 127 10.59 31.60 1.20
CA ARG A 127 12.01 31.99 1.10
C ARG A 127 12.94 30.80 1.38
N GLN A 128 12.39 29.59 1.52
CA GLN A 128 13.11 28.37 1.85
C GLN A 128 13.77 28.35 3.24
N ASN A 129 13.33 29.19 4.17
CA ASN A 129 13.75 29.06 5.56
C ASN A 129 13.00 27.93 6.25
N LEU A 130 13.73 27.16 7.07
CA LEU A 130 13.18 26.01 7.81
C LEU A 130 12.53 26.48 9.11
N HIS A 131 11.30 26.03 9.35
CA HIS A 131 10.53 26.34 10.56
C HIS A 131 9.96 25.07 11.20
N PRO A 132 9.94 24.98 12.54
CA PRO A 132 9.21 23.91 13.23
C PRO A 132 7.70 24.16 13.07
N ILE A 133 6.98 23.10 12.74
CA ILE A 133 5.52 23.12 12.57
C ILE A 133 4.89 22.17 13.56
N GLN A 134 3.81 22.62 14.18
CA GLN A 134 2.92 21.79 15.00
C GLN A 134 1.57 21.66 14.32
N ILE A 135 1.08 20.44 14.17
CA ILE A 135 -0.20 20.15 13.53
C ILE A 135 -0.92 19.04 14.31
N GLU A 136 -2.22 19.17 14.49
CA GLU A 136 -3.01 18.12 15.13
C GLU A 136 -3.20 16.92 14.21
N SER A 137 -3.17 15.73 14.77
CA SER A 137 -3.40 14.48 14.00
C SER A 137 -4.77 14.46 13.32
N SER A 138 -5.77 15.10 13.91
CA SER A 138 -7.11 15.29 13.33
C SER A 138 -7.11 16.05 12.00
N ILE A 139 -6.13 16.92 11.77
CA ILE A 139 -5.97 17.68 10.52
C ILE A 139 -5.36 16.80 9.42
N VAL A 140 -4.50 15.85 9.81
CA VAL A 140 -3.81 14.91 8.89
C VAL A 140 -4.72 13.75 8.50
N TRP A 141 -5.58 13.31 9.40
CA TRP A 141 -6.44 12.14 9.22
C TRP A 141 -7.26 12.11 7.92
N PRO A 142 -7.89 13.20 7.46
CA PRO A 142 -8.67 13.19 6.22
C PRO A 142 -7.90 12.72 4.98
N ALA A 143 -6.56 12.89 4.96
CA ALA A 143 -5.72 12.36 3.88
C ALA A 143 -5.66 10.83 3.89
N ILE A 144 -5.50 10.24 5.08
CA ILE A 144 -5.49 8.78 5.27
C ILE A 144 -6.86 8.20 4.95
N GLU A 145 -7.92 8.83 5.47
CA GLU A 145 -9.31 8.44 5.26
C GLU A 145 -9.70 8.40 3.78
N MET A 146 -9.38 9.46 3.05
CA MET A 146 -9.70 9.57 1.62
C MET A 146 -9.08 8.43 0.81
N VAL A 147 -7.79 8.15 0.98
CA VAL A 147 -7.10 7.11 0.22
C VAL A 147 -7.56 5.71 0.67
N SER A 148 -7.74 5.50 1.97
CA SER A 148 -8.23 4.24 2.52
C SER A 148 -9.63 3.91 2.02
N SER A 149 -10.52 4.92 1.94
CA SER A 149 -11.86 4.79 1.38
C SER A 149 -11.81 4.38 -0.10
N GLN A 150 -10.94 5.00 -0.91
CA GLN A 150 -10.78 4.64 -2.32
C GLN A 150 -10.26 3.20 -2.49
N ILE A 151 -9.27 2.79 -1.73
CA ILE A 151 -8.78 1.40 -1.72
C ILE A 151 -9.94 0.45 -1.40
N SER A 152 -10.68 0.74 -0.34
CA SER A 152 -11.80 -0.08 0.12
C SER A 152 -12.93 -0.21 -0.92
N LEU A 153 -13.24 0.88 -1.64
CA LEU A 153 -14.24 0.85 -2.73
C LEU A 153 -13.79 -0.06 -3.87
N TRP A 154 -12.51 -0.04 -4.25
CA TRP A 154 -11.98 -0.94 -5.26
C TRP A 154 -11.97 -2.39 -4.80
N VAL A 155 -11.59 -2.65 -3.56
CA VAL A 155 -11.64 -4.01 -2.97
C VAL A 155 -13.07 -4.54 -2.96
N LYS A 156 -14.04 -3.71 -2.56
CA LYS A 156 -15.46 -4.06 -2.60
C LYS A 156 -15.94 -4.34 -4.03
N HIS A 157 -15.58 -3.50 -4.98
CA HIS A 157 -15.94 -3.73 -6.39
C HIS A 157 -15.42 -5.09 -6.88
N CYS A 158 -14.17 -5.43 -6.58
CA CYS A 158 -13.59 -6.73 -6.92
C CYS A 158 -14.33 -7.89 -6.21
N PHE A 159 -14.65 -7.73 -4.93
CA PHE A 159 -15.42 -8.71 -4.16
C PHE A 159 -16.82 -8.95 -4.77
N ASP A 160 -17.52 -7.89 -5.15
CA ASP A 160 -18.88 -7.98 -5.71
C ASP A 160 -18.92 -8.69 -7.08
N THR A 161 -17.78 -8.83 -7.79
CA THR A 161 -17.69 -9.58 -9.05
C THR A 161 -17.53 -11.10 -8.86
N LEU A 162 -17.30 -11.55 -7.65
CA LEU A 162 -17.06 -12.98 -7.36
C LEU A 162 -18.35 -13.79 -7.36
N PRO A 163 -18.27 -15.10 -7.66
CA PRO A 163 -19.37 -16.03 -7.41
C PRO A 163 -19.78 -16.06 -5.94
N ALA A 164 -21.06 -16.24 -5.67
CA ALA A 164 -21.62 -16.22 -4.31
C ALA A 164 -20.89 -17.15 -3.32
N SER A 165 -20.50 -18.33 -3.76
CA SER A 165 -19.74 -19.29 -2.93
C SER A 165 -18.37 -18.78 -2.49
N LEU A 166 -17.68 -18.01 -3.34
CA LEU A 166 -16.42 -17.37 -2.97
C LEU A 166 -16.64 -16.16 -2.08
N GLN A 167 -17.71 -15.39 -2.31
CA GLN A 167 -18.07 -14.29 -1.42
C GLN A 167 -18.34 -14.83 0.00
N GLU A 168 -19.14 -15.88 0.15
CA GLU A 168 -19.40 -16.55 1.43
C GLU A 168 -18.10 -17.05 2.09
N TYR A 169 -17.21 -17.65 1.30
CA TYR A 169 -15.92 -18.11 1.79
C TYR A 169 -15.11 -16.95 2.39
N PHE A 170 -14.94 -15.83 1.65
CA PHE A 170 -14.13 -14.71 2.13
C PHE A 170 -14.82 -13.90 3.24
N LEU A 171 -16.14 -13.90 3.33
CA LEU A 171 -16.84 -13.33 4.49
C LEU A 171 -16.51 -14.07 5.79
N MET A 172 -16.23 -15.38 5.72
CA MET A 172 -15.85 -16.18 6.88
C MET A 172 -14.34 -16.18 7.15
N HIS A 173 -13.52 -16.28 6.10
CA HIS A 173 -12.07 -16.47 6.24
C HIS A 173 -11.29 -15.18 6.17
N GLY A 174 -11.89 -14.12 5.59
CA GLY A 174 -11.32 -12.79 5.54
C GLY A 174 -10.53 -12.47 4.27
N ILE A 175 -9.98 -11.26 4.27
CA ILE A 175 -9.15 -10.68 3.22
C ILE A 175 -7.78 -10.40 3.84
N GLU A 176 -6.72 -10.82 3.17
CA GLU A 176 -5.36 -10.55 3.59
C GLU A 176 -4.93 -9.16 3.09
N LEU A 177 -4.40 -8.33 3.99
CA LEU A 177 -3.85 -7.01 3.68
C LEU A 177 -2.35 -6.98 4.03
N SER A 178 -1.52 -6.74 3.02
CA SER A 178 -0.07 -6.65 3.14
C SER A 178 0.49 -5.33 2.59
N GLY A 179 1.79 -5.11 2.76
CA GLY A 179 2.47 -3.89 2.34
C GLY A 179 2.44 -2.79 3.39
N GLY A 180 3.16 -1.70 3.18
CA GLY A 180 3.32 -0.62 4.15
C GLY A 180 2.03 0.05 4.60
N MET A 181 0.97 0.01 3.77
CA MET A 181 -0.35 0.53 4.16
C MET A 181 -1.12 -0.43 5.09
N ALA A 182 -0.70 -1.69 5.24
CA ALA A 182 -1.27 -2.60 6.24
C ALA A 182 -0.91 -2.18 7.67
N ASP A 183 0.23 -1.52 7.85
CA ASP A 183 0.65 -0.96 9.13
C ASP A 183 -0.10 0.34 9.48
N CYS A 184 -0.74 0.96 8.48
CA CYS A 184 -1.50 2.19 8.65
C CYS A 184 -2.91 1.89 9.13
N PHE A 185 -3.34 2.59 10.20
CA PHE A 185 -4.72 2.53 10.66
C PHE A 185 -5.63 3.27 9.66
N GLY A 186 -6.45 2.56 8.98
CA GLY A 186 -7.36 3.10 7.96
C GLY A 186 -7.76 2.03 6.96
N PRO A 187 -6.86 1.57 6.08
CA PRO A 187 -7.25 0.64 5.01
C PRO A 187 -7.97 -0.61 5.50
N SER A 188 -7.43 -1.30 6.51
CA SER A 188 -8.05 -2.51 7.07
C SER A 188 -9.45 -2.25 7.61
N GLN A 189 -9.68 -1.10 8.23
CA GLN A 189 -10.98 -0.74 8.82
C GLN A 189 -12.01 -0.40 7.77
N PHE A 190 -11.62 0.41 6.77
CA PHE A 190 -12.53 0.76 5.67
C PHE A 190 -12.91 -0.47 4.84
N ILE A 191 -11.97 -1.39 4.59
CA ILE A 191 -12.25 -2.66 3.89
C ILE A 191 -13.23 -3.50 4.74
N SER A 192 -12.93 -3.69 6.02
CA SER A 192 -13.78 -4.49 6.90
C SER A 192 -15.19 -3.91 7.03
N GLN A 193 -15.33 -2.60 7.13
CA GLN A 193 -16.64 -1.93 7.21
C GLN A 193 -17.45 -2.07 5.92
N ASN A 194 -16.81 -1.94 4.75
CA ASN A 194 -17.51 -1.96 3.47
C ASN A 194 -17.92 -3.37 3.01
N ILE A 195 -17.19 -4.40 3.41
CA ILE A 195 -17.46 -5.79 3.00
C ILE A 195 -18.04 -6.61 4.14
N SER A 196 -17.93 -6.15 5.38
CA SER A 196 -18.34 -6.87 6.59
C SER A 196 -17.60 -8.20 6.77
N CYS A 197 -16.31 -8.24 6.42
CA CYS A 197 -15.46 -9.41 6.58
C CYS A 197 -14.23 -9.09 7.47
N PRO A 198 -13.60 -10.11 8.07
CA PRO A 198 -12.30 -9.93 8.73
C PRO A 198 -11.23 -9.45 7.74
N VAL A 199 -10.35 -8.57 8.18
CA VAL A 199 -9.14 -8.19 7.43
C VAL A 199 -7.93 -8.60 8.22
N LEU A 200 -7.13 -9.47 7.64
CA LEU A 200 -5.95 -10.07 8.24
C LEU A 200 -4.73 -9.26 7.78
N CYS A 201 -4.27 -8.36 8.64
CA CYS A 201 -3.05 -7.62 8.34
C CYS A 201 -1.82 -8.48 8.60
N THR A 202 -0.88 -8.50 7.67
CA THR A 202 0.41 -9.16 7.85
C THR A 202 1.21 -8.52 8.98
N LYS A 203 2.08 -9.32 9.63
CA LYS A 203 2.78 -8.84 10.84
C LYS A 203 3.87 -7.79 10.57
N ARG A 204 4.41 -7.76 9.38
CA ARG A 204 5.55 -6.92 8.99
C ARG A 204 5.31 -6.12 7.72
N GLY A 205 4.08 -5.79 7.42
CA GLY A 205 3.56 -5.12 6.23
C GLY A 205 4.57 -4.59 5.21
N GLN A 206 5.38 -3.60 5.59
CA GLN A 206 6.41 -3.02 4.72
C GLN A 206 7.56 -3.97 4.33
N TYR A 207 7.76 -5.06 5.05
CA TYR A 207 8.83 -6.05 4.80
C TYR A 207 8.32 -7.36 4.22
N ASP A 208 7.02 -7.56 4.08
CA ASP A 208 6.40 -8.81 3.61
C ASP A 208 7.02 -9.28 2.29
N MET A 209 7.17 -8.36 1.34
CA MET A 209 7.76 -8.66 0.03
C MET A 209 9.21 -9.15 0.15
N ILE A 210 10.02 -8.54 1.01
CA ILE A 210 11.42 -8.91 1.20
C ILE A 210 11.51 -10.28 1.87
N ASP A 211 10.66 -10.54 2.84
CA ASP A 211 10.66 -11.81 3.57
C ASP A 211 10.14 -12.96 2.67
N ALA A 212 9.11 -12.71 1.88
CA ALA A 212 8.61 -13.67 0.90
C ALA A 212 9.64 -13.98 -0.20
N LEU A 213 10.33 -12.96 -0.74
CA LEU A 213 11.41 -13.15 -1.73
C LEU A 213 12.58 -14.01 -1.22
N LYS A 214 12.89 -13.98 0.07
CA LYS A 214 13.92 -14.85 0.66
C LYS A 214 13.56 -16.34 0.58
N GLY A 215 12.27 -16.65 0.55
CA GLY A 215 11.75 -18.01 0.40
C GLY A 215 11.76 -18.52 -1.04
N VAL A 216 11.86 -17.64 -2.03
CA VAL A 216 11.89 -18.02 -3.45
C VAL A 216 13.26 -18.61 -3.78
N LYS A 217 13.29 -19.91 -4.07
CA LYS A 217 14.51 -20.56 -4.58
C LYS A 217 14.77 -20.05 -5.99
N SER A 218 15.94 -19.45 -6.23
CA SER A 218 16.40 -19.15 -7.59
C SER A 218 16.49 -20.46 -8.39
N ALA A 219 15.76 -20.51 -9.48
CA ALA A 219 15.80 -21.62 -10.43
C ALA A 219 17.10 -21.64 -11.24
#